data_d23718db6b5260b3fda9fa06f4af38c6
#
_entry.id   d23718db6b5260b3fda9fa06f4af38c6
#
_cell.length_a   1.000
_cell.length_b   1.000
_cell.length_c   1.000
_cell.angle_alpha   90.00
_cell.angle_beta   90.00
_cell.angle_gamma   90.00
#
_symmetry.space_group_name_H-M   'P 1'
#
loop_
_entity.id
_entity.type
_entity.pdbx_description
1 polymer ?
#
loop_
_entity_poly.entity_id
_entity_poly.type
_entity_poly.pdbx_seq_one_letter_code
_entity_poly.pdbx_strand_id
1 'polypeptide(L)'
;MSTSEPQQANGLLTFDWPLRVYYEDTDAGGIVFYANYLKFFERARTEWLRACGIDQRVLAESDGVLFVVKRTALEYSAPARLDDLIHVVSRIERIGRASVDFHQEAWRDGTLLASGDIKVASVSVGAIRPVGIPASVLDGLRRGPQKSVSSNESTMAMPTPFKSSCSEKPM
;
A
#
# COMPACT_ATOMS: atom_id res chain seq x y z
N MET A 1 30.75 7.69 -4.60
CA MET A 1 29.49 6.95 -4.72
C MET A 1 28.59 7.42 -3.58
N SER A 2 27.75 8.40 -3.85
CA SER A 2 26.89 9.02 -2.85
C SER A 2 25.54 8.33 -2.90
N THR A 3 25.23 7.56 -1.86
CA THR A 3 23.88 7.06 -1.56
C THR A 3 23.02 8.25 -1.15
N SER A 4 22.12 8.65 -2.01
CA SER A 4 21.12 9.66 -1.70
C SER A 4 20.10 9.05 -0.73
N GLU A 5 20.21 9.40 0.54
CA GLU A 5 19.11 9.20 1.48
C GLU A 5 17.91 10.05 1.06
N PRO A 6 16.67 9.55 1.13
CA PRO A 6 15.49 10.36 0.88
C PRO A 6 15.43 11.49 1.92
N GLN A 7 15.57 12.71 1.46
CA GLN A 7 15.43 13.91 2.28
C GLN A 7 14.02 13.94 2.89
N GLN A 8 13.96 13.96 4.21
CA GLN A 8 12.77 14.29 4.99
C GLN A 8 12.38 15.75 4.68
N ALA A 9 11.46 15.92 3.74
CA ALA A 9 10.85 17.21 3.46
C ALA A 9 9.72 17.44 4.46
N ASN A 10 9.88 18.44 5.32
CA ASN A 10 8.85 19.14 6.11
C ASN A 10 7.79 18.28 6.79
N GLY A 11 8.15 17.49 7.81
CA GLY A 11 7.16 17.00 8.81
C GLY A 11 5.94 16.22 8.29
N LEU A 12 5.83 15.98 6.99
CA LEU A 12 4.78 15.19 6.37
C LEU A 12 5.11 13.71 6.52
N LEU A 13 4.16 12.97 7.08
CA LEU A 13 4.26 11.52 7.18
C LEU A 13 4.17 10.91 5.78
N THR A 14 5.15 10.10 5.41
CA THR A 14 5.22 9.40 4.12
C THR A 14 5.41 7.91 4.33
N PHE A 15 4.88 7.12 3.39
CA PHE A 15 5.01 5.68 3.37
C PHE A 15 5.17 5.19 1.93
N ASP A 16 6.21 4.40 1.69
CA ASP A 16 6.45 3.75 0.40
C ASP A 16 6.12 2.26 0.51
N TRP A 17 5.31 1.78 -0.42
CA TRP A 17 4.90 0.38 -0.47
C TRP A 17 5.07 -0.20 -1.88
N PRO A 18 5.96 -1.20 -2.05
CA PRO A 18 6.17 -1.84 -3.34
C PRO A 18 5.08 -2.87 -3.64
N LEU A 19 4.65 -2.93 -4.88
CA LEU A 19 3.76 -3.96 -5.39
C LEU A 19 4.16 -4.39 -6.81
N ARG A 20 3.82 -5.62 -7.18
CA ARG A 20 4.01 -6.13 -8.53
C ARG A 20 2.68 -6.15 -9.27
N VAL A 21 2.73 -5.84 -10.56
CA VAL A 21 1.59 -5.96 -11.46
C VAL A 21 1.40 -7.43 -11.87
N TYR A 22 0.20 -7.94 -11.70
CA TYR A 22 -0.20 -9.29 -12.09
C TYR A 22 -1.13 -9.27 -13.31
N TYR A 23 -1.44 -10.45 -13.87
CA TYR A 23 -2.38 -10.57 -15.00
C TYR A 23 -3.75 -9.99 -14.70
N GLU A 24 -4.26 -10.18 -13.49
CA GLU A 24 -5.56 -9.65 -13.05
C GLU A 24 -5.63 -8.11 -13.06
N ASP A 25 -4.48 -7.45 -13.08
CA ASP A 25 -4.40 -5.99 -13.05
C ASP A 25 -4.45 -5.37 -14.45
N THR A 26 -4.26 -6.16 -15.51
CA THR A 26 -4.14 -5.69 -16.88
C THR A 26 -5.43 -5.84 -17.66
N ASP A 27 -5.61 -4.98 -18.66
CA ASP A 27 -6.72 -5.03 -19.61
C ASP A 27 -6.28 -5.59 -20.98
N ALA A 28 -7.20 -5.61 -21.95
CA ALA A 28 -6.95 -6.08 -23.31
C ALA A 28 -5.86 -5.26 -24.05
N GLY A 29 -5.55 -4.04 -23.59
CA GLY A 29 -4.47 -3.22 -24.11
C GLY A 29 -3.09 -3.60 -23.59
N GLY A 30 -3.00 -4.58 -22.70
CA GLY A 30 -1.75 -5.04 -22.09
C GLY A 30 -1.14 -4.04 -21.09
N ILE A 31 -1.94 -3.13 -20.58
CA ILE A 31 -1.56 -2.17 -19.55
C ILE A 31 -2.46 -2.33 -18.33
N VAL A 32 -2.02 -1.80 -17.19
CA VAL A 32 -2.84 -1.80 -15.97
C VAL A 32 -4.15 -1.06 -16.24
N PHE A 33 -5.28 -1.74 -15.94
CA PHE A 33 -6.60 -1.15 -16.04
C PHE A 33 -6.70 0.05 -15.09
N TYR A 34 -7.13 1.18 -15.60
CA TYR A 34 -7.05 2.46 -14.88
C TYR A 34 -7.65 2.42 -13.46
N ALA A 35 -8.74 1.68 -13.25
CA ALA A 35 -9.39 1.57 -11.95
C ALA A 35 -8.57 0.74 -10.93
N ASN A 36 -7.62 -0.09 -11.37
CA ASN A 36 -6.79 -0.88 -10.46
C ASN A 36 -5.82 -0.03 -9.64
N TYR A 37 -5.47 1.17 -10.10
CA TYR A 37 -4.70 2.11 -9.27
C TYR A 37 -5.42 2.47 -7.97
N LEU A 38 -6.77 2.47 -7.94
CA LEU A 38 -7.55 2.63 -6.71
C LEU A 38 -7.27 1.50 -5.70
N LYS A 39 -7.14 0.25 -6.19
CA LYS A 39 -6.77 -0.91 -5.36
C LYS A 39 -5.34 -0.79 -4.84
N PHE A 40 -4.41 -0.34 -5.69
CA PHE A 40 -3.01 -0.14 -5.30
C PHE A 40 -2.89 0.91 -4.20
N PHE A 41 -3.57 2.02 -4.36
CA PHE A 41 -3.60 3.09 -3.37
C PHE A 41 -4.30 2.68 -2.07
N GLU A 42 -5.38 1.88 -2.17
CA GLU A 42 -6.06 1.35 -0.98
C GLU A 42 -5.13 0.41 -0.20
N ARG A 43 -4.48 -0.56 -0.88
CA ARG A 43 -3.54 -1.49 -0.25
C ARG A 43 -2.39 -0.75 0.44
N ALA A 44 -1.80 0.25 -0.21
CA ALA A 44 -0.72 1.05 0.38
C ALA A 44 -1.17 1.76 1.67
N ARG A 45 -2.37 2.35 1.70
CA ARG A 45 -2.93 2.95 2.92
C ARG A 45 -3.16 1.92 4.03
N THR A 46 -3.68 0.75 3.67
CA THR A 46 -3.93 -0.34 4.61
C THR A 46 -2.62 -0.86 5.20
N GLU A 47 -1.59 -1.06 4.37
CA GLU A 47 -0.26 -1.46 4.85
C GLU A 47 0.40 -0.38 5.72
N TRP A 48 0.19 0.90 5.39
CA TRP A 48 0.66 1.98 6.23
C TRP A 48 0.04 1.94 7.63
N LEU A 49 -1.28 1.76 7.73
CA LEU A 49 -1.96 1.62 9.02
C LEU A 49 -1.40 0.42 9.82
N ARG A 50 -1.21 -0.73 9.17
CA ARG A 50 -0.59 -1.91 9.79
C ARG A 50 0.83 -1.62 10.29
N ALA A 51 1.63 -0.94 9.47
CA ALA A 51 2.98 -0.54 9.87
C ALA A 51 3.00 0.43 11.05
N CYS A 52 1.92 1.21 11.24
CA CYS A 52 1.72 2.06 12.42
C CYS A 52 1.13 1.31 13.62
N GLY A 53 0.94 0.00 13.53
CA GLY A 53 0.34 -0.83 14.58
C GLY A 53 -1.17 -0.71 14.69
N ILE A 54 -1.85 -0.25 13.63
CA ILE A 54 -3.30 -0.06 13.58
C ILE A 54 -3.94 -1.20 12.80
N ASP A 55 -4.71 -2.05 13.47
CA ASP A 55 -5.54 -3.08 12.86
C ASP A 55 -6.97 -2.56 12.68
N GLN A 56 -7.40 -2.41 11.42
CA GLN A 56 -8.71 -1.86 11.09
C GLN A 56 -9.87 -2.75 11.55
N ARG A 57 -9.67 -4.08 11.62
CA ARG A 57 -10.68 -5.01 12.12
C ARG A 57 -10.86 -4.84 13.62
N VAL A 58 -9.77 -4.79 14.38
CA VAL A 58 -9.82 -4.53 15.82
C VAL A 58 -10.47 -3.18 16.10
N LEU A 59 -10.12 -2.15 15.32
CA LEU A 59 -10.71 -0.82 15.45
C LEU A 59 -12.24 -0.84 15.24
N ALA A 60 -12.73 -1.60 14.27
CA ALA A 60 -14.15 -1.76 14.02
C ALA A 60 -14.88 -2.49 15.17
N GLU A 61 -14.24 -3.52 15.74
CA GLU A 61 -14.78 -4.31 16.83
C GLU A 61 -14.74 -3.59 18.18
N SER A 62 -13.64 -2.88 18.49
CA SER A 62 -13.44 -2.24 19.81
C SER A 62 -13.98 -0.81 19.88
N ASP A 63 -13.68 0.02 18.88
CA ASP A 63 -14.03 1.43 18.86
C ASP A 63 -15.28 1.73 18.02
N GLY A 64 -15.79 0.74 17.30
CA GLY A 64 -16.93 0.88 16.41
C GLY A 64 -16.70 1.86 15.26
N VAL A 65 -15.45 1.96 14.77
CA VAL A 65 -15.02 2.91 13.75
C VAL A 65 -14.54 2.19 12.50
N LEU A 66 -14.97 2.70 11.35
CA LEU A 66 -14.51 2.31 10.02
C LEU A 66 -13.92 3.51 9.29
N PHE A 67 -13.02 3.22 8.36
CA PHE A 67 -12.52 4.18 7.39
C PHE A 67 -13.15 3.92 6.02
N VAL A 68 -13.79 4.94 5.46
CA VAL A 68 -14.44 4.87 4.15
C VAL A 68 -13.92 5.96 3.24
N VAL A 69 -13.73 5.63 1.96
CA VAL A 69 -13.31 6.64 0.98
C VAL A 69 -14.51 7.53 0.67
N LYS A 70 -14.33 8.84 0.85
CA LYS A 70 -15.35 9.86 0.56
C LYS A 70 -15.17 10.52 -0.80
N ARG A 71 -13.92 10.70 -1.23
CA ARG A 71 -13.58 11.33 -2.52
C ARG A 71 -12.27 10.77 -3.03
N THR A 72 -12.18 10.61 -4.34
CA THR A 72 -10.95 10.33 -5.07
C THR A 72 -10.88 11.22 -6.31
N ALA A 73 -9.67 11.67 -6.62
CA ALA A 73 -9.33 12.25 -7.91
C ALA A 73 -8.03 11.58 -8.36
N LEU A 74 -7.97 11.08 -9.58
CA LEU A 74 -6.79 10.40 -10.12
C LEU A 74 -6.37 11.06 -11.42
N GLU A 75 -5.07 11.12 -11.63
CA GLU A 75 -4.42 11.51 -12.88
C GLU A 75 -3.49 10.39 -13.34
N TYR A 76 -3.45 10.13 -14.64
CA TYR A 76 -2.66 9.07 -15.25
C TYR A 76 -1.62 9.69 -16.18
N SER A 77 -0.34 9.39 -15.93
CA SER A 77 0.78 9.99 -16.64
C SER A 77 1.47 9.02 -17.58
N ALA A 78 1.60 7.74 -17.18
CA ALA A 78 2.24 6.71 -17.98
C ALA A 78 1.65 5.32 -17.68
N PRO A 79 1.66 4.38 -18.64
CA PRO A 79 1.12 3.05 -18.43
C PRO A 79 2.08 2.17 -17.63
N ALA A 80 1.52 1.30 -16.78
CA ALA A 80 2.20 0.15 -16.23
C ALA A 80 1.80 -1.13 -16.97
N ARG A 81 2.65 -2.15 -16.94
CA ARG A 81 2.48 -3.42 -17.64
C ARG A 81 2.65 -4.59 -16.68
N LEU A 82 2.31 -5.79 -17.16
CA LEU A 82 2.56 -7.03 -16.44
C LEU A 82 4.03 -7.10 -15.97
N ASP A 83 4.23 -7.60 -14.77
CA ASP A 83 5.52 -7.77 -14.09
C ASP A 83 6.24 -6.48 -13.67
N ASP A 84 5.70 -5.30 -13.98
CA ASP A 84 6.25 -4.06 -13.46
C ASP A 84 6.24 -4.05 -11.92
N LEU A 85 7.35 -3.62 -11.33
CA LEU A 85 7.43 -3.31 -9.90
C LEU A 85 7.06 -1.83 -9.71
N ILE A 86 5.97 -1.60 -9.02
CA ILE A 86 5.46 -0.25 -8.74
C ILE A 86 5.72 0.09 -7.28
N HIS A 87 6.19 1.30 -7.02
CA HIS A 87 6.28 1.88 -5.69
C HIS A 87 5.12 2.86 -5.50
N VAL A 88 4.28 2.61 -4.51
CA VAL A 88 3.22 3.54 -4.13
C VAL A 88 3.70 4.39 -2.96
N VAL A 89 3.99 5.64 -3.24
CA VAL A 89 4.38 6.62 -2.24
C VAL A 89 3.12 7.34 -1.75
N SER A 90 2.82 7.19 -0.48
CA SER A 90 1.66 7.79 0.16
C SER A 90 2.10 8.90 1.11
N ARG A 91 1.42 10.04 1.08
CA ARG A 91 1.62 11.17 2.00
C ARG A 91 0.29 11.55 2.65
N ILE A 92 0.32 11.87 3.94
CA ILE A 92 -0.80 12.50 4.62
C ILE A 92 -0.62 14.02 4.50
N GLU A 93 -1.53 14.66 3.80
CA GLU A 93 -1.50 16.12 3.64
C GLU A 93 -2.24 16.83 4.77
N ARG A 94 -3.32 16.21 5.24
CA ARG A 94 -4.13 16.79 6.30
C ARG A 94 -4.82 15.71 7.14
N ILE A 95 -4.79 15.90 8.45
CA ILE A 95 -5.60 15.16 9.42
C ILE A 95 -6.65 16.11 9.96
N GLY A 96 -7.91 15.87 9.64
CA GLY A 96 -9.05 16.56 10.20
C GLY A 96 -9.63 15.83 11.41
N ARG A 97 -10.73 16.36 11.97
CA ARG A 97 -11.41 15.71 13.11
C ARG A 97 -11.96 14.32 12.79
N ALA A 98 -12.53 14.15 11.60
CA ALA A 98 -13.20 12.92 11.15
C ALA A 98 -12.78 12.51 9.73
N SER A 99 -11.65 12.98 9.24
CA SER A 99 -11.14 12.61 7.92
C SER A 99 -9.63 12.81 7.80
N VAL A 100 -9.02 12.05 6.89
CA VAL A 100 -7.62 12.18 6.49
C VAL A 100 -7.59 12.41 4.99
N ASP A 101 -6.81 13.40 4.56
CA ASP A 101 -6.54 13.66 3.15
C ASP A 101 -5.15 13.08 2.80
N PHE A 102 -5.11 12.19 1.82
CA PHE A 102 -3.90 11.55 1.31
C PHE A 102 -3.61 12.06 -0.10
N HIS A 103 -2.34 12.27 -0.38
CA HIS A 103 -1.80 12.30 -1.73
C HIS A 103 -0.97 11.04 -1.98
N GLN A 104 -1.24 10.33 -3.07
CA GLN A 104 -0.56 9.08 -3.40
C GLN A 104 -0.06 9.11 -4.84
N GLU A 105 1.12 8.56 -5.04
CA GLU A 105 1.79 8.49 -6.33
C GLU A 105 2.25 7.07 -6.59
N ALA A 106 2.04 6.58 -7.80
CA ALA A 106 2.55 5.29 -8.27
C ALA A 106 3.74 5.53 -9.19
N TRP A 107 4.89 4.95 -8.85
CA TRP A 107 6.16 5.15 -9.54
C TRP A 107 6.73 3.83 -10.04
N ARG A 108 7.39 3.85 -11.21
CA ARG A 108 8.21 2.75 -11.74
C ARG A 108 9.52 3.33 -12.29
N ASP A 109 10.65 2.91 -11.73
CA ASP A 109 11.98 3.30 -12.19
C ASP A 109 12.14 4.83 -12.42
N GLY A 110 11.64 5.63 -11.47
CA GLY A 110 11.68 7.08 -11.53
C GLY A 110 10.64 7.73 -12.45
N THR A 111 9.75 6.93 -13.07
CA THR A 111 8.65 7.43 -13.91
C THR A 111 7.36 7.46 -13.11
N LEU A 112 6.70 8.61 -13.05
CA LEU A 112 5.36 8.74 -12.47
C LEU A 112 4.34 8.08 -13.39
N LEU A 113 3.58 7.12 -12.87
CA LEU A 113 2.54 6.38 -13.60
C LEU A 113 1.16 7.00 -13.38
N ALA A 114 0.83 7.24 -12.12
CA ALA A 114 -0.42 7.84 -11.71
C ALA A 114 -0.25 8.59 -10.39
N SER A 115 -1.07 9.60 -10.17
CA SER A 115 -1.17 10.28 -8.88
C SER A 115 -2.64 10.42 -8.46
N GLY A 116 -2.89 10.58 -7.17
CA GLY A 116 -4.26 10.71 -6.68
C GLY A 116 -4.38 11.41 -5.34
N ASP A 117 -5.46 12.18 -5.22
CA ASP A 117 -5.92 12.80 -3.99
C ASP A 117 -7.10 12.03 -3.43
N ILE A 118 -6.94 11.44 -2.26
CA ILE A 118 -7.91 10.56 -1.65
C ILE A 118 -8.32 11.10 -0.28
N LYS A 119 -9.60 11.38 -0.12
CA LYS A 119 -10.18 11.74 1.19
C LYS A 119 -10.84 10.52 1.81
N VAL A 120 -10.36 10.15 2.99
CA VAL A 120 -10.89 9.05 3.80
C VAL A 120 -11.61 9.62 5.01
N ALA A 121 -12.84 9.19 5.25
CA ALA A 121 -13.62 9.60 6.41
C ALA A 121 -13.64 8.50 7.47
N SER A 122 -13.60 8.91 8.73
CA SER A 122 -13.86 8.08 9.91
C SER A 122 -15.37 8.06 10.16
N VAL A 123 -15.96 6.90 10.18
CA VAL A 123 -17.42 6.71 10.36
C VAL A 123 -17.73 5.63 11.39
N SER A 124 -18.91 5.71 12.02
CA SER A 124 -19.38 4.68 12.93
C SER A 124 -19.81 3.42 12.19
N VAL A 125 -19.51 2.26 12.77
CA VAL A 125 -20.05 0.97 12.33
C VAL A 125 -21.58 1.00 12.44
N GLY A 126 -22.27 0.49 11.42
CA GLY A 126 -23.72 0.39 11.35
C GLY A 126 -24.42 1.64 10.82
N ALA A 127 -24.22 2.81 11.43
CA ALA A 127 -24.92 4.03 11.00
C ALA A 127 -24.21 4.78 9.86
N ILE A 128 -22.92 4.48 9.59
CA ILE A 128 -22.07 5.15 8.57
C ILE A 128 -22.12 6.68 8.71
N ARG A 129 -22.07 7.16 9.95
CA ARG A 129 -22.05 8.60 10.25
C ARG A 129 -20.62 9.04 10.61
N PRO A 130 -20.19 10.25 10.20
CA PRO A 130 -18.89 10.78 10.58
C PRO A 130 -18.70 10.80 12.10
N VAL A 131 -17.58 10.21 12.54
CA VAL A 131 -17.14 10.21 13.94
C VAL A 131 -15.69 10.66 14.01
N GLY A 132 -15.28 11.19 15.17
CA GLY A 132 -13.89 11.56 15.39
C GLY A 132 -12.93 10.39 15.17
N ILE A 133 -11.75 10.69 14.63
CA ILE A 133 -10.70 9.68 14.52
C ILE A 133 -10.23 9.33 15.94
N PRO A 134 -10.19 8.03 16.32
CA PRO A 134 -9.73 7.61 17.64
C PRO A 134 -8.32 8.11 17.95
N ALA A 135 -8.07 8.46 19.21
CA ALA A 135 -6.76 8.95 19.66
C ALA A 135 -5.65 7.93 19.39
N SER A 136 -5.94 6.64 19.54
CA SER A 136 -5.00 5.54 19.25
C SER A 136 -4.51 5.56 17.80
N VAL A 137 -5.41 5.85 16.85
CA VAL A 137 -5.08 5.99 15.42
C VAL A 137 -4.22 7.23 15.19
N LEU A 138 -4.62 8.37 15.75
CA LEU A 138 -3.85 9.63 15.62
C LEU A 138 -2.43 9.48 16.17
N ASP A 139 -2.29 8.81 17.30
CA ASP A 139 -0.99 8.56 17.93
C ASP A 139 -0.16 7.55 17.12
N GLY A 140 -0.79 6.52 16.55
CA GLY A 140 -0.15 5.58 15.65
C GLY A 140 0.40 6.29 14.41
N LEU A 141 -0.41 7.10 13.76
CA LEU A 141 0.00 7.88 12.57
C LEU A 141 1.12 8.87 12.90
N ARG A 142 1.07 9.55 14.05
CA ARG A 142 2.13 10.50 14.47
C ARG A 142 3.46 9.81 14.77
N ARG A 143 3.44 8.61 15.33
CA ARG A 143 4.66 7.81 15.55
C ARG A 143 5.28 7.34 14.25
N GLY A 144 4.47 7.19 13.21
CA GLY A 144 4.87 6.65 11.92
C GLY A 144 5.07 5.12 11.91
N PRO A 145 5.51 4.56 10.79
CA PRO A 145 5.73 3.13 10.63
C PRO A 145 6.76 2.62 11.64
N GLN A 146 6.38 1.58 12.39
CA GLN A 146 7.30 0.84 13.24
C GLN A 146 8.18 -0.04 12.34
N LYS A 147 9.50 0.09 12.41
CA LYS A 147 10.39 -0.89 11.80
C LYS A 147 10.12 -2.23 12.50
N SER A 148 9.52 -3.18 11.81
CA SER A 148 9.47 -4.55 12.29
C SER A 148 10.91 -5.03 12.38
N VAL A 149 11.39 -5.27 13.59
CA VAL A 149 12.62 -6.04 13.84
C VAL A 149 12.24 -7.48 13.49
N SER A 150 12.35 -7.86 12.21
CA SER A 150 12.31 -9.27 11.84
C SER A 150 13.70 -9.86 12.08
N SER A 151 13.92 -10.26 13.31
CA SER A 151 14.92 -11.27 13.64
C SER A 151 14.36 -12.61 13.19
N ASN A 152 14.64 -13.02 11.98
CA ASN A 152 14.65 -14.42 11.62
C ASN A 152 15.52 -14.63 10.37
N GLU A 153 16.83 -14.63 10.58
CA GLU A 153 17.72 -15.39 9.71
C GLU A 153 17.47 -16.88 9.99
N SER A 154 16.44 -17.43 9.41
CA SER A 154 16.36 -18.88 9.20
C SER A 154 17.03 -19.16 7.87
N THR A 155 18.26 -19.63 7.95
CA THR A 155 18.97 -20.33 6.89
C THR A 155 18.07 -21.44 6.35
N MET A 156 17.32 -21.14 5.28
CA MET A 156 16.64 -22.18 4.50
C MET A 156 17.69 -22.83 3.60
N ALA A 157 18.10 -24.05 3.99
CA ALA A 157 18.81 -24.95 3.12
C ALA A 157 18.02 -25.17 1.84
N MET A 158 18.63 -24.91 0.71
CA MET A 158 18.08 -25.14 -0.63
C MET A 158 17.74 -26.62 -0.77
N PRO A 159 16.55 -26.99 -1.24
CA PRO A 159 16.26 -28.37 -1.62
C PRO A 159 17.07 -28.73 -2.85
N THR A 160 17.73 -29.88 -2.81
CA THR A 160 18.50 -30.45 -3.90
C THR A 160 17.60 -30.68 -5.14
N PRO A 161 18.10 -30.46 -6.36
CA PRO A 161 17.29 -30.64 -7.57
C PRO A 161 16.89 -32.11 -7.76
N PHE A 162 15.63 -32.31 -8.04
CA PHE A 162 15.05 -33.62 -8.37
C PHE A 162 15.72 -34.17 -9.65
N LYS A 163 16.47 -35.27 -9.53
CA LYS A 163 16.99 -36.00 -10.68
C LYS A 163 15.85 -36.78 -11.31
N SER A 164 15.38 -36.35 -12.48
CA SER A 164 14.51 -37.14 -13.33
C SER A 164 15.35 -38.25 -13.99
N SER A 165 15.16 -39.50 -13.55
CA SER A 165 15.65 -40.66 -14.27
C SER A 165 14.66 -41.00 -15.39
N CYS A 166 14.95 -40.58 -16.60
CA CYS A 166 14.35 -41.15 -17.81
C CYS A 166 14.97 -42.52 -18.03
N SER A 167 14.25 -43.59 -17.76
CA SER A 167 14.61 -44.92 -18.22
C SER A 167 14.06 -45.11 -19.63
N GLU A 168 14.97 -45.10 -20.61
CA GLU A 168 14.70 -45.58 -21.95
C GLU A 168 14.39 -47.08 -21.90
N LYS A 169 13.28 -47.48 -22.53
CA LYS A 169 13.00 -48.89 -22.89
C LYS A 169 13.53 -49.15 -24.30
N PRO A 170 14.37 -50.17 -24.50
CA PRO A 170 14.65 -50.65 -25.84
C PRO A 170 13.51 -51.54 -26.36
N MET A 171 13.38 -51.55 -27.66
CA MET A 171 12.43 -52.35 -28.45
C MET A 171 12.51 -53.88 -28.20
#